data_be9d0a6d3eb75d5bc05df5fe8c44e419
#
_entry.id   be9d0a6d3eb75d5bc05df5fe8c44e419
#
_cell.length_a   1.000
_cell.length_b   1.000
_cell.length_c   1.000
_cell.angle_alpha   90.00
_cell.angle_beta   90.00
_cell.angle_gamma   90.00
#
_symmetry.space_group_name_H-M   'P 1'
#
loop_
_entity.id
_entity.type
_entity.pdbx_description
1 polymer ?
#
loop_
_entity_poly.entity_id
_entity_poly.type
_entity_poly.pdbx_seq_one_letter_code
_entity_poly.pdbx_strand_id
1 'polypeptide(L)'
;RINKVLGIEISREQMVSYFESLEMQVAGNGDDMYVTPPTVRQDIEMEEDLIEEVARLYGYDKLPVTIPKGNNEASQSYERDVKDLARDTMCALGANEIQTYSFVSPKGVDNIRIDEDSWERAFVRILNPLGEDTSVMRTVLTPAMLEVMGRNYSRNREAVRAFEIGNTFMVNLLDEKELPTESDAMSIGFYGPGEDFFTLKGAVEELLLKLGIRDLEFIPEKEYGTYHPGRCARIATKEMHYGPEGPEEELVELGIMGEVHPDVAEKYGIGTRCYAAE
;
A
#
# COMPACT_ATOMS: atom_id res chain seq x y z
N ARG A 1 8.99 -33.11 25.07
CA ARG A 1 8.59 -31.91 24.29
C ARG A 1 7.93 -32.27 22.95
N ILE A 2 8.39 -33.33 22.24
CA ILE A 2 7.84 -33.77 20.94
C ILE A 2 6.32 -33.94 21.03
N ASN A 3 5.80 -34.77 21.92
CA ASN A 3 4.37 -35.02 22.07
C ASN A 3 3.56 -33.74 22.37
N LYS A 4 4.14 -32.84 23.18
CA LYS A 4 3.50 -31.55 23.49
C LYS A 4 3.37 -30.63 22.28
N VAL A 5 4.40 -30.60 21.43
CA VAL A 5 4.41 -29.74 20.21
C VAL A 5 3.48 -30.31 19.15
N LEU A 6 3.54 -31.63 18.94
CA LEU A 6 2.73 -32.29 17.91
C LEU A 6 1.27 -32.54 18.33
N GLY A 7 0.96 -32.41 19.64
CA GLY A 7 -0.40 -32.63 20.14
C GLY A 7 -0.85 -34.10 20.11
N ILE A 8 0.09 -35.05 20.16
CA ILE A 8 -0.15 -36.48 20.07
C ILE A 8 0.64 -37.22 21.19
N GLU A 9 0.42 -38.50 21.33
CA GLU A 9 1.16 -39.36 22.25
C GLU A 9 1.85 -40.48 21.45
N ILE A 10 3.15 -40.30 21.23
CA ILE A 10 4.03 -41.30 20.64
C ILE A 10 4.91 -41.84 21.79
N SER A 11 5.10 -43.17 21.88
CA SER A 11 5.98 -43.76 22.87
C SER A 11 7.45 -43.42 22.58
N ARG A 12 8.26 -43.47 23.62
CA ARG A 12 9.73 -43.28 23.50
C ARG A 12 10.34 -44.27 22.51
N GLU A 13 9.96 -45.57 22.65
CA GLU A 13 10.46 -46.65 21.82
C GLU A 13 10.18 -46.39 20.34
N GLN A 14 9.02 -45.86 20.03
CA GLN A 14 8.64 -45.54 18.67
C GLN A 14 9.42 -44.33 18.13
N MET A 15 9.63 -43.28 18.95
CA MET A 15 10.49 -42.14 18.56
C MET A 15 11.92 -42.59 18.31
N VAL A 16 12.49 -43.45 19.20
CA VAL A 16 13.83 -44.02 19.01
C VAL A 16 13.91 -44.81 17.70
N SER A 17 12.91 -45.65 17.43
CA SER A 17 12.84 -46.41 16.17
C SER A 17 12.82 -45.50 14.92
N TYR A 18 12.13 -44.35 14.98
CA TYR A 18 12.14 -43.37 13.89
C TYR A 18 13.53 -42.77 13.69
N PHE A 19 14.19 -42.31 14.76
CA PHE A 19 15.54 -41.75 14.65
C PHE A 19 16.58 -42.79 14.18
N GLU A 20 16.51 -44.00 14.66
CA GLU A 20 17.39 -45.10 14.23
C GLU A 20 17.18 -45.46 12.77
N SER A 21 15.94 -45.41 12.27
CA SER A 21 15.63 -45.63 10.84
C SER A 21 16.23 -44.54 9.93
N LEU A 22 16.52 -43.37 10.47
CA LEU A 22 17.22 -42.26 9.82
C LEU A 22 18.74 -42.27 10.08
N GLU A 23 19.29 -43.41 10.57
CA GLU A 23 20.71 -43.59 10.89
C GLU A 23 21.21 -42.63 11.97
N MET A 24 20.31 -42.08 12.81
CA MET A 24 20.68 -41.26 13.97
C MET A 24 21.00 -42.13 15.16
N GLN A 25 21.98 -41.73 15.94
CA GLN A 25 22.30 -42.37 17.20
C GLN A 25 21.49 -41.76 18.34
N VAL A 26 20.84 -42.60 19.16
CA VAL A 26 20.03 -42.15 20.29
C VAL A 26 20.62 -42.64 21.59
N ALA A 27 20.85 -41.74 22.53
CA ALA A 27 21.34 -42.01 23.88
C ALA A 27 20.42 -41.37 24.92
N GLY A 28 20.63 -41.69 26.19
CA GLY A 28 19.86 -41.14 27.32
C GLY A 28 18.78 -42.08 27.83
N ASN A 29 18.37 -41.90 29.08
CA ASN A 29 17.35 -42.70 29.77
C ASN A 29 16.28 -41.74 30.33
N GLY A 30 15.03 -42.22 30.43
CA GLY A 30 13.91 -41.45 30.93
C GLY A 30 13.30 -40.52 29.86
N ASP A 31 12.91 -39.31 30.24
CA ASP A 31 12.19 -38.37 29.37
C ASP A 31 13.10 -37.61 28.39
N ASP A 32 14.40 -37.59 28.65
CA ASP A 32 15.37 -36.92 27.78
C ASP A 32 16.03 -37.90 26.81
N MET A 33 16.18 -37.45 25.57
CA MET A 33 16.90 -38.16 24.52
C MET A 33 18.00 -37.26 23.95
N TYR A 34 19.17 -37.79 23.79
CA TYR A 34 20.27 -37.16 23.07
C TYR A 34 20.36 -37.82 21.69
N VAL A 35 20.05 -37.08 20.67
CA VAL A 35 20.03 -37.57 19.29
C VAL A 35 21.22 -36.99 18.55
N THR A 36 22.04 -37.84 17.94
CA THR A 36 23.19 -37.45 17.15
C THR A 36 22.89 -37.78 15.68
N PRO A 37 22.64 -36.81 14.83
CA PRO A 37 22.40 -37.04 13.41
C PRO A 37 23.69 -37.47 12.69
N PRO A 38 23.60 -38.25 11.59
CA PRO A 38 24.75 -38.54 10.76
C PRO A 38 25.24 -37.27 10.04
N THR A 39 26.53 -37.22 9.70
CA THR A 39 27.18 -36.04 9.11
C THR A 39 26.59 -35.58 7.80
N VAL A 40 25.82 -36.41 7.11
CA VAL A 40 25.11 -36.08 5.87
C VAL A 40 23.86 -35.20 6.12
N ARG A 41 23.31 -35.23 7.36
CA ARG A 41 22.14 -34.45 7.76
C ARG A 41 22.59 -33.15 8.42
N GLN A 42 23.09 -32.22 7.59
CA GLN A 42 23.53 -30.88 8.01
C GLN A 42 22.36 -29.92 8.29
N ASP A 43 21.16 -30.34 7.95
CA ASP A 43 19.90 -29.63 8.16
C ASP A 43 19.37 -29.74 9.60
N ILE A 44 19.87 -30.69 10.38
CA ILE A 44 19.41 -30.92 11.76
C ILE A 44 20.36 -30.21 12.74
N GLU A 45 19.94 -29.01 13.14
CA GLU A 45 20.70 -28.13 14.03
C GLU A 45 20.03 -27.93 15.40
N MET A 46 18.70 -28.05 15.47
CA MET A 46 17.92 -27.76 16.66
C MET A 46 16.89 -28.85 16.99
N GLU A 47 16.26 -28.75 18.16
CA GLU A 47 15.26 -29.71 18.61
C GLU A 47 14.03 -29.77 17.71
N GLU A 48 13.66 -28.66 17.13
CA GLU A 48 12.51 -28.54 16.21
C GLU A 48 12.69 -29.39 14.95
N ASP A 49 13.91 -29.52 14.45
CA ASP A 49 14.22 -30.38 13.29
C ASP A 49 13.98 -31.86 13.63
N LEU A 50 14.31 -32.27 14.85
CA LEU A 50 14.03 -33.62 15.33
C LEU A 50 12.53 -33.86 15.53
N ILE A 51 11.78 -32.85 15.97
CA ILE A 51 10.33 -32.93 16.09
C ILE A 51 9.68 -33.09 14.69
N GLU A 52 10.21 -32.39 13.70
CA GLU A 52 9.76 -32.53 12.30
C GLU A 52 9.98 -33.95 11.79
N GLU A 53 11.15 -34.55 12.01
CA GLU A 53 11.44 -35.92 11.60
C GLU A 53 10.46 -36.94 12.22
N VAL A 54 10.14 -36.78 13.50
CA VAL A 54 9.13 -37.61 14.14
C VAL A 54 7.73 -37.39 13.52
N ALA A 55 7.36 -36.16 13.29
CA ALA A 55 6.07 -35.84 12.68
C ALA A 55 5.92 -36.42 11.26
N ARG A 56 6.99 -36.31 10.46
CA ARG A 56 7.06 -36.81 9.08
C ARG A 56 6.92 -38.33 9.02
N LEU A 57 7.67 -39.06 9.90
CA LEU A 57 7.61 -40.53 9.93
C LEU A 57 6.32 -41.07 10.58
N TYR A 58 5.76 -40.32 11.54
CA TYR A 58 4.46 -40.65 12.11
C TYR A 58 3.34 -40.49 11.09
N GLY A 59 3.42 -39.47 10.25
CA GLY A 59 2.48 -39.10 9.21
C GLY A 59 1.71 -37.82 9.57
N TYR A 60 1.86 -36.78 8.76
CA TYR A 60 1.17 -35.49 8.95
C TYR A 60 -0.35 -35.61 8.89
N ASP A 61 -0.87 -36.58 8.15
CA ASP A 61 -2.29 -36.90 8.05
C ASP A 61 -2.91 -37.39 9.37
N LYS A 62 -2.09 -37.89 10.29
CA LYS A 62 -2.50 -38.36 11.62
C LYS A 62 -2.43 -37.30 12.71
N LEU A 63 -1.82 -36.13 12.41
CA LEU A 63 -1.75 -35.05 13.38
C LEU A 63 -3.12 -34.39 13.54
N PRO A 64 -3.55 -34.09 14.79
CA PRO A 64 -4.85 -33.48 15.00
C PRO A 64 -4.87 -32.03 14.46
N VAL A 65 -5.88 -31.71 13.70
CA VAL A 65 -6.13 -30.33 13.31
C VAL A 65 -6.73 -29.58 14.48
N THR A 66 -6.04 -28.56 14.96
CA THR A 66 -6.48 -27.74 16.09
C THR A 66 -6.64 -26.29 15.67
N ILE A 67 -7.64 -25.64 16.27
CA ILE A 67 -7.81 -24.19 16.11
C ILE A 67 -7.00 -23.52 17.24
N PRO A 68 -6.11 -22.56 16.94
CA PRO A 68 -5.45 -21.79 17.98
C PRO A 68 -6.45 -21.16 18.93
N LYS A 69 -6.21 -21.31 20.23
CA LYS A 69 -7.05 -20.68 21.27
C LYS A 69 -6.45 -19.32 21.60
N GLY A 70 -7.19 -18.27 21.46
CA GLY A 70 -6.83 -16.91 21.84
C GLY A 70 -8.02 -16.20 22.44
N ASN A 71 -7.76 -15.23 23.30
CA ASN A 71 -8.77 -14.36 23.89
C ASN A 71 -8.83 -13.01 23.19
N ASN A 72 -8.11 -12.86 22.06
CA ASN A 72 -8.11 -11.62 21.30
C ASN A 72 -9.36 -11.57 20.43
N GLU A 73 -10.14 -10.52 20.58
CA GLU A 73 -11.19 -10.20 19.63
C GLU A 73 -10.55 -9.76 18.32
N ALA A 74 -11.10 -10.23 17.20
CA ALA A 74 -10.69 -9.74 15.89
C ALA A 74 -11.13 -8.27 15.78
N SER A 75 -10.18 -7.37 15.63
CA SER A 75 -10.43 -5.95 15.42
C SER A 75 -9.67 -5.47 14.19
N GLN A 76 -10.17 -4.43 13.59
CA GLN A 76 -9.54 -3.74 12.48
C GLN A 76 -8.85 -2.49 13.01
N SER A 77 -7.75 -2.04 12.37
CA SER A 77 -7.12 -0.79 12.76
C SER A 77 -7.96 0.39 12.27
N TYR A 78 -7.84 1.52 12.96
CA TYR A 78 -8.52 2.76 12.56
C TYR A 78 -8.15 3.19 11.14
N GLU A 79 -6.87 3.09 10.76
CA GLU A 79 -6.39 3.42 9.42
C GLU A 79 -7.06 2.55 8.35
N ARG A 80 -7.31 1.28 8.67
CA ARG A 80 -8.02 0.37 7.77
C ARG A 80 -9.48 0.76 7.61
N ASP A 81 -10.15 1.11 8.73
CA ASP A 81 -11.55 1.57 8.69
C ASP A 81 -11.69 2.84 7.86
N VAL A 82 -10.75 3.79 7.98
CA VAL A 82 -10.72 5.02 7.16
C VAL A 82 -10.54 4.70 5.68
N LYS A 83 -9.62 3.81 5.32
CA LYS A 83 -9.41 3.40 3.93
C LYS A 83 -10.62 2.68 3.34
N ASP A 84 -11.24 1.80 4.12
CA ASP A 84 -12.44 1.08 3.68
C ASP A 84 -13.62 2.05 3.49
N LEU A 85 -13.80 3.02 4.39
CA LEU A 85 -14.82 4.07 4.26
C LEU A 85 -14.59 4.95 3.01
N ALA A 86 -13.34 5.33 2.74
CA ALA A 86 -12.97 6.09 1.54
C ALA A 86 -13.28 5.30 0.27
N ARG A 87 -12.89 4.02 0.23
CA ARG A 87 -13.17 3.10 -0.87
C ARG A 87 -14.65 2.95 -1.14
N ASP A 88 -15.42 2.62 -0.10
CA ASP A 88 -16.87 2.43 -0.20
C ASP A 88 -17.56 3.71 -0.68
N THR A 89 -17.12 4.87 -0.20
CA THR A 89 -17.67 6.17 -0.63
C THR A 89 -17.42 6.40 -2.12
N MET A 90 -16.21 6.18 -2.60
CA MET A 90 -15.88 6.37 -4.02
C MET A 90 -16.60 5.37 -4.92
N CYS A 91 -16.71 4.12 -4.49
CA CYS A 91 -17.52 3.11 -5.19
C CYS A 91 -19.00 3.52 -5.26
N ALA A 92 -19.56 4.05 -4.18
CA ALA A 92 -20.94 4.54 -4.15
C ALA A 92 -21.17 5.76 -5.07
N LEU A 93 -20.13 6.57 -5.28
CA LEU A 93 -20.12 7.69 -6.26
C LEU A 93 -19.90 7.22 -7.70
N GLY A 94 -19.81 5.92 -7.95
CA GLY A 94 -19.70 5.30 -9.27
C GLY A 94 -18.28 5.27 -9.82
N ALA A 95 -17.26 5.44 -8.99
CA ALA A 95 -15.86 5.29 -9.38
C ALA A 95 -15.38 3.84 -9.22
N ASN A 96 -14.43 3.44 -10.05
CA ASN A 96 -13.78 2.13 -9.99
C ASN A 96 -12.43 2.25 -9.32
N GLU A 97 -12.15 1.38 -8.36
CA GLU A 97 -10.81 1.29 -7.77
C GLU A 97 -9.83 0.75 -8.79
N ILE A 98 -8.68 1.39 -8.89
CA ILE A 98 -7.54 0.91 -9.66
C ILE A 98 -6.35 0.69 -8.74
N GLN A 99 -5.39 -0.08 -9.21
CA GLN A 99 -4.13 -0.29 -8.51
C GLN A 99 -2.99 -0.23 -9.52
N THR A 100 -2.03 0.64 -9.26
CA THR A 100 -0.87 0.86 -10.12
C THR A 100 0.43 0.51 -9.38
N TYR A 101 1.53 0.39 -10.13
CA TYR A 101 2.82 0.07 -9.54
C TYR A 101 3.39 1.26 -8.75
N SER A 102 4.04 0.95 -7.61
CA SER A 102 4.80 1.93 -6.85
C SER A 102 6.17 2.25 -7.46
N PHE A 103 6.70 1.37 -8.32
CA PHE A 103 7.92 1.59 -9.08
C PHE A 103 7.58 2.26 -10.40
N VAL A 104 8.12 3.45 -10.61
CA VAL A 104 7.75 4.30 -11.74
C VAL A 104 8.99 4.89 -12.44
N SER A 105 8.75 5.50 -13.59
CA SER A 105 9.74 6.32 -14.28
C SER A 105 9.85 7.70 -13.63
N PRO A 106 11.05 8.23 -13.43
CA PRO A 106 11.23 9.62 -13.00
C PRO A 106 10.66 10.64 -14.00
N LYS A 107 10.43 10.24 -15.26
CA LYS A 107 9.80 11.09 -16.28
C LYS A 107 8.32 11.36 -16.01
N GLY A 108 7.68 10.60 -15.11
CA GLY A 108 6.27 10.80 -14.76
C GLY A 108 5.98 12.22 -14.29
N VAL A 109 6.80 12.77 -13.41
CA VAL A 109 6.66 14.14 -12.89
C VAL A 109 6.94 15.22 -13.95
N ASP A 110 7.84 14.93 -14.92
CA ASP A 110 8.06 15.82 -16.07
C ASP A 110 6.83 15.87 -16.98
N ASN A 111 6.20 14.73 -17.17
CA ASN A 111 5.00 14.62 -18.00
C ASN A 111 3.82 15.42 -17.44
N ILE A 112 3.69 15.46 -16.12
CA ILE A 112 2.66 16.26 -15.43
C ILE A 112 3.14 17.67 -15.07
N ARG A 113 4.32 18.10 -15.55
CA ARG A 113 4.84 19.47 -15.43
C ARG A 113 5.06 19.93 -13.98
N ILE A 114 5.53 19.03 -13.11
CA ILE A 114 5.98 19.40 -11.77
C ILE A 114 7.23 20.28 -11.88
N ASP A 115 7.30 21.34 -11.09
CA ASP A 115 8.43 22.26 -11.07
C ASP A 115 9.74 21.57 -10.72
N GLU A 116 10.86 22.09 -11.27
CA GLU A 116 12.19 21.46 -11.11
C GLU A 116 12.65 21.41 -9.64
N ASP A 117 12.28 22.42 -8.86
CA ASP A 117 12.66 22.53 -7.44
C ASP A 117 11.65 21.90 -6.48
N SER A 118 10.63 21.22 -7.00
CA SER A 118 9.56 20.63 -6.18
C SER A 118 10.03 19.39 -5.41
N TRP A 119 9.49 19.23 -4.20
CA TRP A 119 9.72 18.06 -3.35
C TRP A 119 9.26 16.74 -4.00
N GLU A 120 8.26 16.78 -4.89
CA GLU A 120 7.79 15.61 -5.62
C GLU A 120 8.86 14.98 -6.53
N ARG A 121 10.00 15.67 -6.72
CA ARG A 121 11.16 15.16 -7.44
C ARG A 121 12.22 14.51 -6.56
N ALA A 122 12.02 14.52 -5.24
CA ALA A 122 12.91 13.88 -4.27
C ALA A 122 12.65 12.37 -4.19
N PHE A 123 13.02 11.66 -5.24
CA PHE A 123 12.73 10.22 -5.41
C PHE A 123 13.59 9.32 -4.53
N VAL A 124 12.97 8.29 -3.99
CA VAL A 124 13.67 7.09 -3.53
C VAL A 124 14.09 6.27 -4.75
N ARG A 125 15.39 6.08 -4.94
CA ARG A 125 15.96 5.34 -6.08
C ARG A 125 16.12 3.87 -5.77
N ILE A 126 15.75 3.02 -6.74
CA ILE A 126 15.93 1.56 -6.65
C ILE A 126 17.37 1.23 -7.03
N LEU A 127 18.07 0.43 -6.20
CA LEU A 127 19.47 0.06 -6.44
C LEU A 127 19.66 -0.79 -7.68
N ASN A 128 18.75 -1.71 -7.95
CA ASN A 128 18.81 -2.67 -9.07
C ASN A 128 17.46 -2.72 -9.81
N PRO A 129 17.05 -1.62 -10.48
CA PRO A 129 15.77 -1.56 -11.17
C PRO A 129 15.74 -2.51 -12.37
N LEU A 130 14.54 -2.98 -12.73
CA LEU A 130 14.33 -3.77 -13.95
C LEU A 130 14.57 -2.96 -15.22
N GLY A 131 14.39 -1.64 -15.16
CA GLY A 131 14.59 -0.69 -16.24
C GLY A 131 14.41 0.75 -15.76
N GLU A 132 14.67 1.72 -16.64
CA GLU A 132 14.51 3.15 -16.33
C GLU A 132 13.06 3.48 -15.92
N ASP A 133 12.10 2.81 -16.55
CA ASP A 133 10.65 3.02 -16.31
C ASP A 133 10.17 2.55 -14.93
N THR A 134 11.02 1.87 -14.16
CA THR A 134 10.74 1.36 -12.82
C THR A 134 11.89 1.66 -11.84
N SER A 135 12.59 2.78 -12.07
CA SER A 135 13.85 3.07 -11.38
C SER A 135 13.70 3.88 -10.10
N VAL A 136 12.52 4.40 -9.83
CA VAL A 136 12.22 5.19 -8.62
C VAL A 136 10.88 4.77 -8.00
N MET A 137 10.74 5.08 -6.69
CA MET A 137 9.45 4.99 -6.02
C MET A 137 8.62 6.24 -6.31
N ARG A 138 7.31 6.08 -6.49
CA ARG A 138 6.39 7.20 -6.76
C ARG A 138 6.28 8.14 -5.57
N THR A 139 6.34 9.42 -5.82
CA THR A 139 6.08 10.49 -4.85
C THR A 139 4.65 11.02 -4.93
N VAL A 140 4.00 10.81 -6.08
CA VAL A 140 2.59 11.18 -6.37
C VAL A 140 1.92 10.08 -7.20
N LEU A 141 0.60 10.00 -7.14
CA LEU A 141 -0.22 9.00 -7.86
C LEU A 141 -0.71 9.51 -9.23
N THR A 142 -0.81 10.81 -9.41
CA THR A 142 -1.38 11.46 -10.60
C THR A 142 -0.81 10.95 -11.94
N PRO A 143 0.52 10.75 -12.13
CA PRO A 143 1.05 10.21 -13.39
C PRO A 143 0.45 8.86 -13.75
N ALA A 144 0.39 7.94 -12.79
CA ALA A 144 -0.15 6.60 -12.99
C ALA A 144 -1.67 6.60 -13.24
N MET A 145 -2.41 7.48 -12.56
CA MET A 145 -3.84 7.72 -12.83
C MET A 145 -4.05 8.16 -14.28
N LEU A 146 -3.28 9.13 -14.75
CA LEU A 146 -3.38 9.62 -16.13
C LEU A 146 -3.00 8.55 -17.16
N GLU A 147 -2.02 7.67 -16.87
CA GLU A 147 -1.70 6.53 -17.72
C GLU A 147 -2.88 5.56 -17.86
N VAL A 148 -3.56 5.25 -16.75
CA VAL A 148 -4.76 4.40 -16.77
C VAL A 148 -5.88 5.05 -17.56
N MET A 149 -6.12 6.34 -17.35
CA MET A 149 -7.13 7.11 -18.11
C MET A 149 -6.81 7.12 -19.62
N GLY A 150 -5.56 7.40 -20.00
CA GLY A 150 -5.10 7.40 -21.41
C GLY A 150 -5.23 6.02 -22.05
N ARG A 151 -4.89 4.96 -21.31
CA ARG A 151 -5.06 3.57 -21.80
C ARG A 151 -6.53 3.21 -22.03
N ASN A 152 -7.45 3.68 -21.18
CA ASN A 152 -8.89 3.48 -21.38
C ASN A 152 -9.40 4.30 -22.55
N TYR A 153 -8.98 5.57 -22.68
CA TYR A 153 -9.32 6.44 -23.78
C TYR A 153 -8.89 5.85 -25.14
N SER A 154 -7.66 5.35 -25.24
CA SER A 154 -7.14 4.70 -26.46
C SER A 154 -7.91 3.42 -26.85
N ARG A 155 -8.62 2.83 -25.90
CA ARG A 155 -9.51 1.68 -26.11
C ARG A 155 -10.98 2.09 -26.37
N ASN A 156 -11.20 3.34 -26.71
CA ASN A 156 -12.52 3.91 -26.98
C ASN A 156 -13.53 3.77 -25.82
N ARG A 157 -13.05 3.87 -24.58
CA ARG A 157 -13.95 4.02 -23.44
C ARG A 157 -14.45 5.46 -23.40
N GLU A 158 -15.77 5.63 -23.50
CA GLU A 158 -16.40 6.96 -23.57
C GLU A 158 -16.29 7.74 -22.25
N ALA A 159 -16.25 7.03 -21.12
CA ALA A 159 -16.16 7.61 -19.80
C ALA A 159 -15.30 6.74 -18.87
N VAL A 160 -14.62 7.40 -17.93
CA VAL A 160 -13.92 6.79 -16.82
C VAL A 160 -14.19 7.60 -15.56
N ARG A 161 -14.52 6.91 -14.49
CA ARG A 161 -14.39 7.36 -13.10
C ARG A 161 -13.52 6.36 -12.38
N ALA A 162 -12.32 6.75 -11.99
CA ALA A 162 -11.36 5.90 -11.33
C ALA A 162 -10.83 6.57 -10.07
N PHE A 163 -10.42 5.75 -9.10
CA PHE A 163 -9.67 6.21 -7.95
C PHE A 163 -8.64 5.15 -7.53
N GLU A 164 -7.58 5.60 -6.87
CA GLU A 164 -6.57 4.74 -6.26
C GLU A 164 -6.28 5.22 -4.85
N ILE A 165 -6.25 4.30 -3.89
CA ILE A 165 -5.67 4.51 -2.57
C ILE A 165 -4.35 3.76 -2.55
N GLY A 166 -3.25 4.49 -2.44
CA GLY A 166 -1.92 3.91 -2.55
C GLY A 166 -0.86 4.68 -1.77
N ASN A 167 0.27 4.01 -1.52
CA ASN A 167 1.38 4.64 -0.83
C ASN A 167 2.22 5.48 -1.79
N THR A 168 2.66 6.62 -1.30
CA THR A 168 3.71 7.47 -1.85
C THR A 168 4.95 7.39 -0.97
N PHE A 169 6.12 7.68 -1.54
CA PHE A 169 7.40 7.46 -0.87
C PHE A 169 8.28 8.69 -1.00
N MET A 170 8.70 9.23 0.13
CA MET A 170 9.56 10.43 0.16
C MET A 170 10.89 10.13 0.84
N VAL A 171 11.96 10.61 0.23
CA VAL A 171 13.28 10.58 0.86
C VAL A 171 13.28 11.49 2.09
N ASN A 172 13.86 11.03 3.20
CA ASN A 172 14.14 11.92 4.32
C ASN A 172 15.30 12.85 3.93
N LEU A 173 14.96 14.11 3.65
CA LEU A 173 15.96 15.11 3.24
C LEU A 173 16.88 15.56 4.39
N LEU A 174 16.54 15.24 5.63
CA LEU A 174 17.33 15.61 6.82
C LEU A 174 18.36 14.55 7.19
N ASP A 175 18.06 13.28 6.91
CA ASP A 175 18.99 12.16 7.14
C ASP A 175 18.79 11.09 6.05
N GLU A 176 19.71 11.03 5.08
CA GLU A 176 19.70 10.05 3.98
C GLU A 176 19.88 8.59 4.45
N LYS A 177 20.22 8.37 5.72
CA LYS A 177 20.36 7.02 6.30
C LYS A 177 19.06 6.50 6.91
N GLU A 178 18.11 7.37 7.14
CA GLU A 178 16.78 6.96 7.57
C GLU A 178 15.99 6.34 6.43
N LEU A 179 15.07 5.44 6.80
CA LEU A 179 14.15 4.87 5.82
C LEU A 179 13.24 5.98 5.26
N PRO A 180 12.86 5.88 3.97
CA PRO A 180 11.90 6.79 3.38
C PRO A 180 10.59 6.86 4.17
N THR A 181 9.97 8.03 4.17
CA THR A 181 8.62 8.18 4.70
C THR A 181 7.63 7.59 3.70
N GLU A 182 6.78 6.68 4.18
CA GLU A 182 5.65 6.15 3.44
C GLU A 182 4.37 6.83 3.89
N SER A 183 3.59 7.35 2.95
CA SER A 183 2.33 8.03 3.23
C SER A 183 1.22 7.48 2.35
N ASP A 184 0.05 7.28 2.94
CA ASP A 184 -1.15 6.96 2.16
C ASP A 184 -1.61 8.22 1.41
N ALA A 185 -1.89 8.05 0.13
CA ALA A 185 -2.47 9.08 -0.72
C ALA A 185 -3.65 8.52 -1.50
N MET A 186 -4.52 9.41 -1.97
CA MET A 186 -5.63 9.06 -2.83
C MET A 186 -5.63 9.91 -4.08
N SER A 187 -5.67 9.26 -5.23
CA SER A 187 -5.87 9.94 -6.51
C SER A 187 -7.23 9.58 -7.12
N ILE A 188 -7.87 10.56 -7.73
CA ILE A 188 -9.18 10.45 -8.39
C ILE A 188 -9.02 10.98 -9.81
N GLY A 189 -9.58 10.27 -10.81
CA GLY A 189 -9.50 10.67 -12.20
C GLY A 189 -10.81 10.44 -12.95
N PHE A 190 -11.36 11.50 -13.59
CA PHE A 190 -12.63 11.47 -14.31
C PHE A 190 -12.49 12.02 -15.72
N TYR A 191 -13.12 11.40 -16.69
CA TYR A 191 -13.46 11.97 -17.99
C TYR A 191 -14.72 11.33 -18.56
N GLY A 192 -15.40 12.05 -19.44
CA GLY A 192 -16.55 11.54 -20.17
C GLY A 192 -17.69 12.57 -20.25
N PRO A 193 -18.80 12.20 -20.91
CA PRO A 193 -19.98 13.05 -20.99
C PRO A 193 -20.53 13.38 -19.61
N GLY A 194 -20.70 14.68 -19.33
CA GLY A 194 -21.23 15.15 -18.06
C GLY A 194 -20.20 15.33 -16.94
N GLU A 195 -18.92 14.94 -17.18
CA GLU A 195 -17.86 15.22 -16.24
C GLU A 195 -17.31 16.64 -16.42
N ASP A 196 -17.18 17.35 -15.33
CA ASP A 196 -16.59 18.68 -15.25
C ASP A 196 -15.85 18.91 -13.92
N PHE A 197 -15.32 20.09 -13.71
CA PHE A 197 -14.67 20.48 -12.47
C PHE A 197 -15.59 20.30 -11.25
N PHE A 198 -16.87 20.58 -11.39
CA PHE A 198 -17.81 20.53 -10.27
C PHE A 198 -18.26 19.10 -9.95
N THR A 199 -18.31 18.20 -10.93
CA THR A 199 -18.56 16.78 -10.67
C THR A 199 -17.42 16.14 -9.88
N LEU A 200 -16.15 16.47 -10.21
CA LEU A 200 -14.99 16.05 -9.43
C LEU A 200 -15.02 16.70 -8.05
N LYS A 201 -15.27 18.02 -7.96
CA LYS A 201 -15.34 18.74 -6.69
C LYS A 201 -16.39 18.13 -5.76
N GLY A 202 -17.60 17.83 -6.28
CA GLY A 202 -18.65 17.20 -5.49
C GLY A 202 -18.27 15.81 -4.96
N ALA A 203 -17.51 15.02 -5.74
CA ALA A 203 -17.00 13.73 -5.28
C ALA A 203 -15.97 13.90 -4.14
N VAL A 204 -15.07 14.87 -4.26
CA VAL A 204 -14.07 15.20 -3.23
C VAL A 204 -14.77 15.71 -1.96
N GLU A 205 -15.74 16.61 -2.10
CA GLU A 205 -16.51 17.14 -0.97
C GLU A 205 -17.24 16.02 -0.21
N GLU A 206 -17.92 15.13 -0.92
CA GLU A 206 -18.64 14.01 -0.29
C GLU A 206 -17.67 13.03 0.39
N LEU A 207 -16.55 12.71 -0.25
CA LEU A 207 -15.50 11.87 0.33
C LEU A 207 -15.00 12.45 1.66
N LEU A 208 -14.56 13.71 1.65
CA LEU A 208 -13.98 14.35 2.83
C LEU A 208 -15.02 14.52 3.94
N LEU A 209 -16.27 14.84 3.58
CA LEU A 209 -17.38 14.89 4.54
C LEU A 209 -17.65 13.53 5.21
N LYS A 210 -17.59 12.42 4.45
CA LYS A 210 -17.74 11.06 4.98
C LYS A 210 -16.59 10.69 5.91
N LEU A 211 -15.38 11.14 5.61
CA LEU A 211 -14.20 10.98 6.47
C LEU A 211 -14.24 11.89 7.72
N GLY A 212 -15.27 12.72 7.85
CA GLY A 212 -15.47 13.59 9.00
C GLY A 212 -14.80 14.96 8.87
N ILE A 213 -14.17 15.26 7.75
CA ILE A 213 -13.55 16.56 7.48
C ILE A 213 -14.63 17.51 7.01
N ARG A 214 -14.79 18.61 7.74
CA ARG A 214 -15.78 19.66 7.48
C ARG A 214 -15.07 20.96 7.10
N ASP A 215 -15.59 22.07 7.12
CA ASP A 215 -14.93 23.39 6.94
C ASP A 215 -13.92 23.42 5.77
N LEU A 216 -14.33 22.80 4.63
CA LEU A 216 -13.49 22.68 3.45
C LEU A 216 -13.41 24.02 2.72
N GLU A 217 -12.19 24.39 2.33
CA GLU A 217 -11.91 25.52 1.46
C GLU A 217 -11.29 25.04 0.14
N PHE A 218 -11.77 25.60 -0.97
CA PHE A 218 -11.22 25.37 -2.31
C PHE A 218 -10.58 26.67 -2.80
N ILE A 219 -9.27 26.74 -2.70
CA ILE A 219 -8.49 27.95 -2.99
C ILE A 219 -8.04 27.91 -4.45
N PRO A 220 -8.40 28.88 -5.28
CA PRO A 220 -7.96 28.90 -6.68
C PRO A 220 -6.43 28.84 -6.80
N GLU A 221 -5.94 27.90 -7.60
CA GLU A 221 -4.53 27.70 -7.90
C GLU A 221 -4.27 27.95 -9.40
N LYS A 222 -3.17 28.66 -9.74
CA LYS A 222 -2.87 29.04 -11.13
C LYS A 222 -1.49 28.60 -11.60
N GLU A 223 -0.61 28.25 -10.66
CA GLU A 223 0.81 28.00 -10.94
C GLU A 223 1.16 26.51 -10.98
N TYR A 224 0.28 25.63 -10.47
CA TYR A 224 0.52 24.20 -10.48
C TYR A 224 0.36 23.61 -11.90
N GLY A 225 1.49 23.35 -12.54
CA GLY A 225 1.61 23.04 -13.97
C GLY A 225 0.78 21.87 -14.50
N THR A 226 0.39 20.94 -13.65
CA THR A 226 -0.42 19.77 -14.02
C THR A 226 -1.82 20.13 -14.45
N TYR A 227 -2.38 21.21 -13.90
CA TYR A 227 -3.77 21.59 -14.08
C TYR A 227 -3.94 22.89 -14.88
N HIS A 228 -5.13 23.07 -15.44
CA HIS A 228 -5.50 24.27 -16.16
C HIS A 228 -5.63 25.46 -15.19
N PRO A 229 -4.90 26.57 -15.39
CA PRO A 229 -4.80 27.68 -14.43
C PRO A 229 -6.13 28.38 -14.08
N GLY A 230 -7.16 28.21 -14.92
CA GLY A 230 -8.50 28.74 -14.64
C GLY A 230 -9.47 27.74 -14.02
N ARG A 231 -9.04 26.49 -13.79
CA ARG A 231 -9.87 25.38 -13.31
C ARG A 231 -9.07 24.43 -12.42
N CYS A 232 -8.36 25.00 -11.47
CA CYS A 232 -7.57 24.31 -10.48
C CYS A 232 -7.82 24.93 -9.11
N ALA A 233 -7.85 24.11 -8.07
CA ALA A 233 -7.97 24.54 -6.68
C ALA A 233 -7.17 23.64 -5.75
N ARG A 234 -6.52 24.25 -4.76
CA ARG A 234 -6.03 23.56 -3.57
C ARG A 234 -7.21 23.23 -2.67
N ILE A 235 -7.18 22.06 -2.08
CA ILE A 235 -8.18 21.57 -1.14
C ILE A 235 -7.58 21.78 0.24
N ALA A 236 -8.27 22.50 1.11
CA ALA A 236 -7.79 22.75 2.47
C ALA A 236 -8.93 22.66 3.48
N THR A 237 -8.58 22.46 4.74
CA THR A 237 -9.48 22.53 5.87
C THR A 237 -8.90 23.43 6.95
N LYS A 238 -9.77 23.92 7.84
CA LYS A 238 -9.37 24.70 8.98
C LYS A 238 -9.22 23.83 10.20
N GLU A 239 -8.07 23.88 10.84
CA GLU A 239 -7.82 23.23 12.13
C GLU A 239 -7.55 24.26 13.22
N MET A 240 -8.08 23.99 14.41
CA MET A 240 -7.82 24.81 15.59
C MET A 240 -6.65 24.25 16.39
N HIS A 241 -5.54 24.95 16.39
CA HIS A 241 -4.41 24.65 17.25
C HIS A 241 -4.49 25.44 18.57
N TYR A 242 -4.29 24.75 19.69
CA TYR A 242 -4.29 25.35 21.03
C TYR A 242 -2.86 25.51 21.51
N GLY A 243 -2.25 26.65 21.15
CA GLY A 243 -0.91 27.03 21.58
C GLY A 243 -0.88 27.80 22.93
N PRO A 244 0.31 28.14 23.46
CA PRO A 244 0.46 28.91 24.69
C PRO A 244 -0.15 30.31 24.64
N GLU A 245 -0.34 30.86 23.45
CA GLU A 245 -0.90 32.20 23.19
C GLU A 245 -2.41 32.20 22.97
N GLY A 246 -3.02 31.02 22.95
CA GLY A 246 -4.45 30.82 22.73
C GLY A 246 -4.77 29.93 21.53
N PRO A 247 -6.07 29.81 21.17
CA PRO A 247 -6.47 29.07 19.97
C PRO A 247 -6.12 29.86 18.71
N GLU A 248 -5.43 29.23 17.79
CA GLU A 248 -5.11 29.73 16.46
C GLU A 248 -5.76 28.84 15.39
N GLU A 249 -6.38 29.47 14.38
CA GLU A 249 -6.92 28.76 13.23
C GLU A 249 -5.81 28.62 12.18
N GLU A 250 -5.47 27.37 11.83
CA GLU A 250 -4.49 27.06 10.80
C GLU A 250 -5.19 26.43 9.58
N LEU A 251 -4.75 26.81 8.40
CA LEU A 251 -5.22 26.21 7.14
C LEU A 251 -4.32 25.04 6.79
N VAL A 252 -4.86 23.83 6.84
CA VAL A 252 -4.17 22.59 6.50
C VAL A 252 -4.51 22.20 5.07
N GLU A 253 -3.50 22.12 4.21
CA GLU A 253 -3.67 21.64 2.83
C GLU A 253 -3.86 20.12 2.81
N LEU A 254 -4.93 19.68 2.15
CA LEU A 254 -5.31 18.27 2.01
C LEU A 254 -4.92 17.71 0.64
N GLY A 255 -4.81 18.56 -0.39
CA GLY A 255 -4.50 18.15 -1.74
C GLY A 255 -4.82 19.21 -2.79
N ILE A 256 -4.81 18.78 -4.03
CA ILE A 256 -5.06 19.63 -5.20
C ILE A 256 -5.98 18.93 -6.19
N MET A 257 -6.83 19.71 -6.89
CA MET A 257 -7.73 19.18 -7.90
C MET A 257 -7.91 20.15 -9.07
N GLY A 258 -8.24 19.62 -10.22
CA GLY A 258 -8.53 20.48 -11.37
C GLY A 258 -8.82 19.75 -12.67
N GLU A 259 -9.12 20.56 -13.71
CA GLU A 259 -9.04 20.08 -15.08
C GLU A 259 -7.56 19.90 -15.44
N VAL A 260 -7.20 18.72 -15.91
CA VAL A 260 -5.82 18.42 -16.33
C VAL A 260 -5.45 19.36 -17.49
N HIS A 261 -4.24 19.95 -17.45
CA HIS A 261 -3.77 20.83 -18.49
C HIS A 261 -3.78 20.13 -19.85
N PRO A 262 -4.24 20.76 -20.95
CA PRO A 262 -4.29 20.13 -22.28
C PRO A 262 -2.97 19.50 -22.72
N ASP A 263 -1.83 20.19 -22.51
CA ASP A 263 -0.51 19.68 -22.86
C ASP A 263 -0.14 18.42 -22.04
N VAL A 264 -0.61 18.32 -20.79
CA VAL A 264 -0.45 17.14 -19.96
C VAL A 264 -1.34 16.00 -20.48
N ALA A 265 -2.62 16.28 -20.71
CA ALA A 265 -3.56 15.30 -21.26
C ALA A 265 -3.06 14.71 -22.59
N GLU A 266 -2.50 15.55 -23.49
CA GLU A 266 -1.93 15.13 -24.77
C GLU A 266 -0.77 14.15 -24.58
N LYS A 267 0.14 14.37 -23.60
CA LYS A 267 1.26 13.46 -23.31
C LYS A 267 0.79 12.06 -22.92
N TYR A 268 -0.40 11.95 -22.30
CA TYR A 268 -1.02 10.68 -21.94
C TYR A 268 -1.99 10.14 -23.00
N GLY A 269 -2.09 10.81 -24.16
CA GLY A 269 -2.97 10.42 -25.26
C GLY A 269 -4.45 10.62 -24.98
N ILE A 270 -4.82 11.51 -24.07
CA ILE A 270 -6.20 11.80 -23.70
C ILE A 270 -6.68 13.00 -24.54
N GLY A 271 -7.49 12.75 -25.56
CA GLY A 271 -8.00 13.77 -26.49
C GLY A 271 -9.30 14.44 -26.03
N THR A 272 -9.68 14.32 -24.78
CA THR A 272 -10.86 14.95 -24.19
C THR A 272 -10.50 15.66 -22.88
N ARG A 273 -11.40 16.52 -22.39
CA ARG A 273 -11.21 17.09 -21.06
C ARG A 273 -11.23 15.99 -20.02
N CYS A 274 -10.28 16.04 -19.11
CA CYS A 274 -10.19 15.15 -17.98
C CYS A 274 -9.86 15.93 -16.70
N TYR A 275 -10.26 15.39 -15.60
CA TYR A 275 -10.20 16.00 -14.28
C TYR A 275 -9.52 15.05 -13.33
N ALA A 276 -8.65 15.56 -12.48
CA ALA A 276 -7.97 14.76 -11.46
C ALA A 276 -7.88 15.51 -10.13
N ALA A 277 -7.78 14.72 -9.06
CA ALA A 277 -7.50 15.18 -7.71
C ALA A 277 -6.50 14.24 -7.04
N GLU A 278 -5.65 14.77 -6.20
CA GLU A 278 -4.75 14.00 -5.33
C GLU A 278 -4.56 14.70 -4.00
#